data_e790a11a20c54cb843ffd291a90dfab8
#
_entry.id   e790a11a20c54cb843ffd291a90dfab8
#
_cell.length_a   1.000
_cell.length_b   1.000
_cell.length_c   1.000
_cell.angle_alpha   90.00
_cell.angle_beta   90.00
_cell.angle_gamma   90.00
#
_symmetry.space_group_name_H-M   'P 1'
#
loop_
_entity.id
_entity.type
_entity.pdbx_description
1 polymer ?
#
loop_
_entity_poly.entity_id
_entity_poly.type
_entity_poly.pdbx_seq_one_letter_code
_entity_poly.pdbx_strand_id
1 'polypeptide(L)'
;PLPRHGNGGVMVTASDLVFEGTTKQTFAAFDARNGKVLWEMPVQSAPVGGAITYMLDGVQYVAVNAGWGGGAAQIERGAGTELPRAAARLLVFKVGGNLQLPPIKPEEKAPEPPRSSASEATIARGAVLYAQTCQVCHGQQAMGGVKDLRKMTAETHGKFNDIVLKGLYAEKGMANFSDLLKPDEVEAIHAYLIARAQEDWGQKSDGTGPH
;
A
#
# COMPACT_ATOMS: atom_id res chain seq x y z
N PRO A 1 3.49 -2.28 -24.08
CA PRO A 1 4.13 -1.66 -22.93
C PRO A 1 3.19 -1.74 -21.71
N LEU A 2 3.75 -2.05 -20.52
CA LEU A 2 2.99 -2.01 -19.29
C LEU A 2 2.85 -0.55 -18.83
N PRO A 3 1.70 -0.15 -18.26
CA PRO A 3 1.45 1.23 -17.86
C PRO A 3 2.29 1.68 -16.65
N ARG A 4 2.84 0.74 -15.90
CA ARG A 4 3.65 0.96 -14.70
C ARG A 4 4.77 -0.08 -14.61
N HIS A 5 5.78 0.20 -13.80
CA HIS A 5 6.82 -0.78 -13.48
C HIS A 5 6.22 -1.92 -12.66
N GLY A 6 6.48 -3.15 -13.07
CA GLY A 6 6.09 -4.35 -12.33
C GLY A 6 7.33 -5.04 -11.75
N ASN A 7 7.18 -5.69 -10.61
CA ASN A 7 8.23 -6.53 -10.03
C ASN A 7 7.67 -7.83 -9.44
N GLY A 8 6.53 -8.28 -9.95
CA GLY A 8 5.83 -9.47 -9.45
C GLY A 8 6.57 -10.80 -9.65
N GLY A 9 7.67 -10.77 -10.38
CA GLY A 9 8.39 -11.99 -10.73
C GLY A 9 7.59 -12.89 -11.67
N VAL A 10 8.25 -13.93 -12.17
CA VAL A 10 7.65 -14.95 -13.01
C VAL A 10 7.82 -16.33 -12.37
N MET A 11 6.85 -17.19 -12.59
CA MET A 11 6.93 -18.61 -12.23
C MET A 11 6.82 -19.47 -13.49
N VAL A 12 7.77 -20.37 -13.68
CA VAL A 12 7.79 -21.31 -14.82
C VAL A 12 7.49 -22.71 -14.32
N THR A 13 6.68 -23.44 -15.06
CA THR A 13 6.35 -24.83 -14.78
C THR A 13 7.07 -25.78 -15.75
N ALA A 14 7.17 -27.06 -15.38
CA ALA A 14 7.75 -28.08 -16.24
C ALA A 14 6.96 -28.35 -17.54
N SER A 15 5.72 -27.85 -17.63
CA SER A 15 4.86 -27.94 -18.80
C SER A 15 4.92 -26.70 -19.71
N ASP A 16 6.02 -25.96 -19.70
CA ASP A 16 6.26 -24.77 -20.52
C ASP A 16 5.22 -23.63 -20.32
N LEU A 17 4.69 -23.50 -19.11
CA LEU A 17 3.85 -22.36 -18.74
C LEU A 17 4.64 -21.32 -17.93
N VAL A 18 4.51 -20.05 -18.30
CA VAL A 18 5.00 -18.91 -17.52
C VAL A 18 3.82 -18.19 -16.92
N PHE A 19 3.79 -18.04 -15.61
CA PHE A 19 2.80 -17.25 -14.91
C PHE A 19 3.39 -15.91 -14.47
N GLU A 20 2.65 -14.82 -14.74
CA GLU A 20 3.08 -13.47 -14.39
C GLU A 20 1.88 -12.63 -13.92
N GLY A 21 2.11 -11.86 -12.86
CA GLY A 21 1.22 -10.78 -12.45
C GLY A 21 1.60 -9.48 -13.15
N THR A 22 0.64 -8.79 -13.73
CA THR A 22 0.90 -7.56 -14.48
C THR A 22 0.39 -6.33 -13.76
N THR A 23 1.01 -5.17 -14.02
CA THR A 23 0.54 -3.87 -13.51
C THR A 23 -0.76 -3.38 -14.17
N LYS A 24 -1.28 -4.11 -15.14
CA LYS A 24 -2.66 -3.97 -15.65
C LYS A 24 -3.72 -4.57 -14.73
N GLN A 25 -3.30 -5.05 -13.54
CA GLN A 25 -4.18 -5.75 -12.60
C GLN A 25 -4.71 -7.08 -13.16
N THR A 26 -3.90 -7.77 -13.96
CA THR A 26 -4.20 -9.10 -14.47
C THR A 26 -3.19 -10.12 -13.97
N PHE A 27 -3.59 -11.39 -13.89
CA PHE A 27 -2.73 -12.53 -13.73
C PHE A 27 -2.86 -13.39 -14.97
N ALA A 28 -1.74 -13.77 -15.58
CA ALA A 28 -1.74 -14.41 -16.89
C ALA A 28 -0.82 -15.65 -16.93
N ALA A 29 -1.16 -16.57 -17.82
CA ALA A 29 -0.34 -17.70 -18.21
C ALA A 29 0.06 -17.57 -19.68
N PHE A 30 1.35 -17.75 -19.93
CA PHE A 30 1.95 -17.66 -21.26
C PHE A 30 2.61 -18.98 -21.64
N ASP A 31 2.67 -19.27 -22.94
CA ASP A 31 3.53 -20.33 -23.48
C ASP A 31 4.99 -19.88 -23.41
N ALA A 32 5.82 -20.62 -22.66
CA ALA A 32 7.23 -20.29 -22.45
C ALA A 32 8.05 -20.28 -23.75
N ARG A 33 7.60 -20.99 -24.79
CA ARG A 33 8.33 -21.16 -26.06
C ARG A 33 8.19 -19.98 -26.99
N ASN A 34 7.10 -19.22 -26.88
CA ASN A 34 6.79 -18.16 -27.85
C ASN A 34 6.15 -16.89 -27.25
N GLY A 35 5.88 -16.88 -25.93
CA GLY A 35 5.29 -15.76 -25.23
C GLY A 35 3.80 -15.53 -25.51
N LYS A 36 3.11 -16.46 -26.17
CA LYS A 36 1.68 -16.35 -26.45
C LYS A 36 0.89 -16.41 -25.14
N VAL A 37 -0.04 -15.47 -24.95
CA VAL A 37 -1.01 -15.52 -23.83
C VAL A 37 -1.94 -16.71 -24.05
N LEU A 38 -1.94 -17.64 -23.11
CA LEU A 38 -2.82 -18.80 -23.09
C LEU A 38 -4.07 -18.58 -22.24
N TRP A 39 -3.90 -17.79 -21.17
CA TRP A 39 -4.97 -17.44 -20.24
C TRP A 39 -4.64 -16.13 -19.56
N GLU A 40 -5.65 -15.30 -19.30
CA GLU A 40 -5.53 -14.06 -18.57
C GLU A 40 -6.82 -13.79 -17.78
N MET A 41 -6.68 -13.31 -16.54
CA MET A 41 -7.79 -12.97 -15.68
C MET A 41 -7.54 -11.61 -14.99
N PRO A 42 -8.51 -10.67 -15.04
CA PRO A 42 -8.49 -9.49 -14.19
C PRO A 42 -8.58 -9.87 -12.71
N VAL A 43 -7.67 -9.34 -11.89
CA VAL A 43 -7.58 -9.72 -10.47
C VAL A 43 -7.77 -8.54 -9.53
N GLN A 44 -8.30 -7.42 -10.04
CA GLN A 44 -8.71 -6.22 -9.29
C GLN A 44 -7.59 -5.51 -8.53
N SER A 45 -6.36 -6.01 -8.59
CA SER A 45 -5.18 -5.44 -7.98
C SER A 45 -3.94 -6.02 -8.65
N ALA A 46 -2.85 -5.26 -8.72
CA ALA A 46 -1.63 -5.76 -9.32
C ALA A 46 -1.02 -6.90 -8.46
N PRO A 47 -0.79 -8.09 -9.02
CA PRO A 47 -0.01 -9.11 -8.36
C PRO A 47 1.47 -8.71 -8.41
N VAL A 48 1.99 -8.14 -7.31
CA VAL A 48 3.39 -7.72 -7.20
C VAL A 48 4.26 -8.73 -6.45
N GLY A 49 3.70 -9.82 -6.00
CA GLY A 49 4.40 -10.96 -5.41
C GLY A 49 4.63 -12.07 -6.44
N GLY A 50 5.71 -12.84 -6.27
CA GLY A 50 5.94 -14.07 -7.07
C GLY A 50 4.82 -15.08 -6.85
N ALA A 51 4.40 -15.76 -7.92
CA ALA A 51 3.47 -16.87 -7.82
C ALA A 51 4.18 -18.14 -7.31
N ILE A 52 3.43 -19.04 -6.71
CA ILE A 52 3.85 -20.39 -6.36
C ILE A 52 2.90 -21.42 -6.98
N THR A 53 3.40 -22.64 -7.20
CA THR A 53 2.55 -23.77 -7.57
C THR A 53 2.75 -24.93 -6.60
N TYR A 54 1.68 -25.68 -6.34
CA TYR A 54 1.70 -26.84 -5.46
C TYR A 54 0.63 -27.85 -5.87
N MET A 55 0.81 -29.08 -5.41
CA MET A 55 -0.16 -30.18 -5.59
C MET A 55 -0.89 -30.42 -4.26
N LEU A 56 -2.20 -30.61 -4.34
CA LEU A 56 -3.02 -31.08 -3.22
C LEU A 56 -4.04 -32.09 -3.76
N ASP A 57 -4.05 -33.30 -3.23
CA ASP A 57 -4.95 -34.39 -3.63
C ASP A 57 -4.96 -34.65 -5.15
N GLY A 58 -3.79 -34.61 -5.77
CA GLY A 58 -3.63 -34.83 -7.21
C GLY A 58 -4.07 -33.65 -8.11
N VAL A 59 -4.50 -32.54 -7.53
CA VAL A 59 -4.88 -31.31 -8.24
C VAL A 59 -3.76 -30.28 -8.12
N GLN A 60 -3.38 -29.66 -9.25
CA GLN A 60 -2.42 -28.57 -9.26
C GLN A 60 -3.14 -27.25 -8.95
N TYR A 61 -2.53 -26.48 -8.07
CA TYR A 61 -2.91 -25.11 -7.73
C TYR A 61 -1.79 -24.14 -8.06
N VAL A 62 -2.18 -22.94 -8.42
CA VAL A 62 -1.28 -21.77 -8.55
C VAL A 62 -1.79 -20.68 -7.61
N ALA A 63 -0.91 -20.17 -6.76
CA ALA A 63 -1.27 -19.11 -5.81
C ALA A 63 -0.40 -17.88 -6.02
N VAL A 64 -1.00 -16.69 -5.87
CA VAL A 64 -0.33 -15.41 -5.97
C VAL A 64 -0.95 -14.37 -5.03
N ASN A 65 -0.11 -13.55 -4.42
CA ASN A 65 -0.57 -12.38 -3.68
C ASN A 65 -0.84 -11.23 -4.65
N ALA A 66 -2.07 -10.73 -4.66
CA ALA A 66 -2.46 -9.54 -5.39
C ALA A 66 -2.70 -8.39 -4.40
N GLY A 67 -2.09 -7.24 -4.66
CA GLY A 67 -2.20 -6.05 -3.82
C GLY A 67 -1.05 -5.09 -4.09
N TRP A 68 -1.31 -3.80 -3.98
CA TRP A 68 -0.26 -2.80 -4.04
C TRP A 68 0.48 -2.74 -2.70
N GLY A 69 1.68 -3.30 -2.65
CA GLY A 69 2.53 -3.32 -1.46
C GLY A 69 4.02 -3.35 -1.81
N GLY A 70 4.85 -3.44 -0.77
CA GLY A 70 6.29 -3.54 -0.92
C GLY A 70 6.97 -2.32 -1.55
N GLY A 71 8.19 -2.49 -2.04
CA GLY A 71 9.03 -1.42 -2.57
C GLY A 71 8.45 -0.70 -3.79
N ALA A 72 7.77 -1.42 -4.69
CA ALA A 72 7.15 -0.81 -5.87
C ALA A 72 6.06 0.22 -5.49
N ALA A 73 5.21 -0.13 -4.52
CA ALA A 73 4.19 0.80 -4.02
C ALA A 73 4.80 2.00 -3.31
N GLN A 74 5.92 1.81 -2.61
CA GLN A 74 6.66 2.90 -1.95
C GLN A 74 7.24 3.89 -2.98
N ILE A 75 7.84 3.37 -4.05
CA ILE A 75 8.41 4.20 -5.13
C ILE A 75 7.32 5.00 -5.85
N GLU A 76 6.22 4.35 -6.22
CA GLU A 76 5.10 5.01 -6.92
C GLU A 76 4.48 6.11 -6.06
N ARG A 77 4.23 5.85 -4.78
CA ARG A 77 3.72 6.86 -3.84
C ARG A 77 4.73 7.98 -3.57
N GLY A 78 6.01 7.64 -3.53
CA GLY A 78 7.09 8.63 -3.40
C GLY A 78 7.17 9.58 -4.58
N ALA A 79 6.77 9.13 -5.76
CA ALA A 79 6.62 9.96 -6.96
C ALA A 79 5.30 10.78 -6.98
N GLY A 80 4.50 10.73 -5.91
CA GLY A 80 3.21 11.42 -5.84
C GLY A 80 2.10 10.74 -6.65
N THR A 81 2.32 9.48 -7.06
CA THR A 81 1.34 8.74 -7.86
C THR A 81 0.33 8.08 -6.93
N GLU A 82 -0.95 8.40 -7.09
CA GLU A 82 -2.00 7.63 -6.44
C GLU A 82 -2.09 6.23 -7.06
N LEU A 83 -1.99 5.21 -6.21
CA LEU A 83 -2.16 3.84 -6.64
C LEU A 83 -3.64 3.52 -6.76
N PRO A 84 -4.03 2.75 -7.80
CA PRO A 84 -5.40 2.27 -7.89
C PRO A 84 -5.79 1.55 -6.62
N ARG A 85 -7.02 1.74 -6.20
CA ARG A 85 -7.54 0.98 -5.08
C ARG A 85 -7.48 -0.50 -5.37
N ALA A 86 -7.03 -1.20 -4.37
CA ALA A 86 -6.81 -2.62 -4.48
C ALA A 86 -7.25 -3.31 -3.18
N ALA A 87 -8.02 -4.37 -3.32
CA ALA A 87 -8.20 -5.31 -2.23
C ALA A 87 -6.99 -6.27 -2.23
N ALA A 88 -6.16 -6.21 -1.20
CA ALA A 88 -5.12 -7.22 -1.02
C ALA A 88 -5.76 -8.59 -0.83
N ARG A 89 -5.31 -9.58 -1.63
CA ARG A 89 -5.87 -10.94 -1.64
C ARG A 89 -4.78 -11.96 -1.92
N LEU A 90 -4.90 -13.13 -1.28
CA LEU A 90 -4.29 -14.34 -1.77
C LEU A 90 -5.24 -14.98 -2.77
N LEU A 91 -4.84 -15.05 -4.03
CA LEU A 91 -5.61 -15.69 -5.09
C LEU A 91 -5.06 -17.08 -5.33
N VAL A 92 -5.96 -18.05 -5.41
CA VAL A 92 -5.61 -19.45 -5.66
C VAL A 92 -6.43 -19.94 -6.86
N PHE A 93 -5.72 -20.43 -7.87
CA PHE A 93 -6.27 -20.90 -9.12
C PHE A 93 -6.09 -22.40 -9.26
N LYS A 94 -7.06 -23.04 -9.90
CA LYS A 94 -6.98 -24.42 -10.42
C LYS A 94 -7.68 -24.54 -11.75
N VAL A 95 -7.36 -25.54 -12.54
CA VAL A 95 -8.09 -25.82 -13.79
C VAL A 95 -9.56 -26.09 -13.48
N GLY A 96 -10.45 -25.45 -14.24
CA GLY A 96 -11.91 -25.54 -14.04
C GLY A 96 -12.45 -24.71 -12.87
N GLY A 97 -11.62 -23.91 -12.19
CA GLY A 97 -12.10 -22.96 -11.17
C GLY A 97 -12.96 -21.86 -11.79
N ASN A 98 -14.04 -21.47 -11.11
CA ASN A 98 -15.04 -20.52 -11.62
C ASN A 98 -15.49 -19.49 -10.58
N LEU A 99 -14.77 -19.35 -9.46
CA LEU A 99 -15.11 -18.39 -8.42
C LEU A 99 -15.00 -16.95 -8.95
N GLN A 100 -16.03 -16.16 -8.71
CA GLN A 100 -16.02 -14.74 -9.02
C GLN A 100 -15.40 -13.95 -7.87
N LEU A 101 -14.55 -12.96 -8.18
CA LEU A 101 -14.01 -12.07 -7.17
C LEU A 101 -15.11 -11.17 -6.61
N PRO A 102 -15.20 -11.02 -5.28
CA PRO A 102 -16.14 -10.09 -4.70
C PRO A 102 -15.80 -8.64 -5.13
N PRO A 103 -16.80 -7.75 -5.22
CA PRO A 103 -16.56 -6.36 -5.58
C PRO A 103 -15.60 -5.68 -4.61
N ILE A 104 -14.85 -4.69 -5.11
CA ILE A 104 -14.01 -3.83 -4.27
C ILE A 104 -14.95 -2.93 -3.46
N LYS A 105 -14.83 -2.96 -2.14
CA LYS A 105 -15.61 -2.07 -1.28
C LYS A 105 -15.27 -0.61 -1.58
N PRO A 106 -16.27 0.29 -1.63
CA PRO A 106 -16.01 1.73 -1.73
C PRO A 106 -15.10 2.23 -0.63
N GLU A 107 -14.35 3.30 -0.90
CA GLU A 107 -13.53 3.95 0.14
C GLU A 107 -14.42 4.59 1.21
N GLU A 108 -14.15 4.27 2.44
CA GLU A 108 -14.67 5.06 3.53
C GLU A 108 -14.08 6.47 3.44
N LYS A 109 -14.93 7.47 3.57
CA LYS A 109 -14.49 8.86 3.59
C LYS A 109 -13.45 9.02 4.70
N ALA A 110 -12.29 9.59 4.36
CA ALA A 110 -11.28 9.88 5.37
C ALA A 110 -11.88 10.78 6.46
N PRO A 111 -11.53 10.57 7.74
CA PRO A 111 -11.95 11.48 8.80
C PRO A 111 -11.49 12.93 8.51
N GLU A 112 -12.27 13.91 8.92
CA GLU A 112 -11.83 15.30 8.88
C GLU A 112 -10.61 15.45 9.79
N PRO A 113 -9.49 15.99 9.28
CA PRO A 113 -8.29 16.16 10.08
C PRO A 113 -8.48 17.29 11.09
N PRO A 114 -7.81 17.25 12.25
CA PRO A 114 -7.88 18.32 13.22
C PRO A 114 -7.28 19.60 12.64
N ARG A 115 -7.71 20.75 13.18
CA ARG A 115 -7.08 22.04 12.88
C ARG A 115 -5.74 22.13 13.59
N SER A 116 -4.74 22.70 12.91
CA SER A 116 -3.42 22.96 13.50
C SER A 116 -3.15 24.47 13.48
N SER A 117 -2.57 24.96 14.58
CA SER A 117 -2.01 26.31 14.68
C SER A 117 -0.48 26.30 14.65
N ALA A 118 0.14 25.17 14.28
CA ALA A 118 1.58 25.05 14.21
C ALA A 118 2.17 26.00 13.14
N SER A 119 3.33 26.58 13.45
CA SER A 119 4.03 27.44 12.50
C SER A 119 4.59 26.63 11.31
N GLU A 120 4.80 27.28 10.18
CA GLU A 120 5.45 26.67 9.02
C GLU A 120 6.82 26.06 9.39
N ALA A 121 7.57 26.73 10.26
CA ALA A 121 8.87 26.22 10.74
C ALA A 121 8.72 24.92 11.52
N THR A 122 7.68 24.80 12.36
CA THR A 122 7.38 23.55 13.09
C THR A 122 6.99 22.43 12.12
N ILE A 123 6.15 22.73 11.14
CA ILE A 123 5.73 21.76 10.11
C ILE A 123 6.92 21.31 9.28
N ALA A 124 7.80 22.22 8.86
CA ALA A 124 9.01 21.89 8.10
C ALA A 124 9.98 21.03 8.91
N ARG A 125 10.18 21.33 10.20
CA ARG A 125 10.96 20.48 11.11
C ARG A 125 10.35 19.08 11.21
N GLY A 126 9.03 19.01 11.36
CA GLY A 126 8.29 17.73 11.41
C GLY A 126 8.45 16.91 10.14
N ALA A 127 8.47 17.54 8.97
CA ALA A 127 8.71 16.86 7.70
C ALA A 127 10.09 16.19 7.64
N VAL A 128 11.13 16.86 8.11
CA VAL A 128 12.49 16.30 8.17
C VAL A 128 12.56 15.12 9.13
N LEU A 129 12.03 15.28 10.34
CA LEU A 129 12.00 14.20 11.35
C LEU A 129 11.18 13.01 10.86
N TYR A 130 10.03 13.24 10.23
CA TYR A 130 9.22 12.19 9.62
C TYR A 130 9.99 11.42 8.55
N ALA A 131 10.72 12.11 7.69
CA ALA A 131 11.52 11.49 6.65
C ALA A 131 12.64 10.60 7.21
N GLN A 132 13.19 10.96 8.36
CA GLN A 132 14.27 10.22 8.99
C GLN A 132 13.79 8.99 9.79
N THR A 133 12.59 9.02 10.35
CA THR A 133 12.14 8.02 11.33
C THR A 133 10.90 7.24 10.93
N CYS A 134 9.98 7.83 10.18
CA CYS A 134 8.64 7.28 9.96
C CYS A 134 8.39 6.78 8.53
N GLN A 135 9.00 7.44 7.53
CA GLN A 135 8.65 7.23 6.12
C GLN A 135 8.96 5.82 5.60
N VAL A 136 9.93 5.11 6.20
CA VAL A 136 10.28 3.73 5.79
C VAL A 136 9.07 2.81 5.87
N CYS A 137 8.27 2.96 6.93
CA CYS A 137 7.06 2.16 7.16
C CYS A 137 5.80 2.83 6.65
N HIS A 138 5.69 4.17 6.76
CA HIS A 138 4.47 4.91 6.47
C HIS A 138 4.46 5.61 5.10
N GLY A 139 5.51 5.43 4.30
CA GLY A 139 5.62 6.00 2.96
C GLY A 139 6.04 7.47 2.97
N GLN A 140 6.53 7.93 1.82
CA GLN A 140 6.85 9.34 1.64
C GLN A 140 5.58 10.19 1.74
N GLN A 141 5.71 11.40 2.28
CA GLN A 141 4.61 12.35 2.44
C GLN A 141 3.41 11.78 3.22
N ALA A 142 3.62 10.78 4.07
CA ALA A 142 2.59 10.08 4.85
C ALA A 142 1.57 9.31 4.00
N MET A 143 1.88 9.03 2.73
CA MET A 143 0.97 8.46 1.72
C MET A 143 1.02 6.93 1.65
N GLY A 144 0.83 6.24 2.71
CA GLY A 144 0.65 4.79 2.63
C GLY A 144 1.73 3.98 3.31
N GLY A 145 2.34 3.01 2.65
CA GLY A 145 3.12 2.00 3.35
C GLY A 145 2.24 1.09 4.18
N VAL A 146 2.56 0.91 5.45
CA VAL A 146 1.76 0.08 6.37
C VAL A 146 0.39 0.71 6.66
N LYS A 147 0.34 2.04 6.80
CA LYS A 147 -0.88 2.82 7.06
C LYS A 147 -0.73 4.22 6.51
N ASP A 148 -1.75 4.72 5.81
CA ASP A 148 -1.82 6.11 5.36
C ASP A 148 -2.14 7.01 6.57
N LEU A 149 -1.12 7.75 7.04
CA LEU A 149 -1.24 8.57 8.24
C LEU A 149 -2.06 9.85 8.02
N ARG A 150 -2.34 10.24 6.78
CA ARG A 150 -3.24 11.36 6.46
C ARG A 150 -4.69 11.04 6.83
N LYS A 151 -5.01 9.77 7.04
CA LYS A 151 -6.35 9.24 7.36
C LYS A 151 -6.50 8.80 8.81
N MET A 152 -5.71 9.38 9.71
CA MET A 152 -5.83 9.09 11.14
C MET A 152 -7.18 9.56 11.68
N THR A 153 -7.76 8.75 12.58
CA THR A 153 -8.97 9.13 13.32
C THR A 153 -8.65 10.15 14.42
N ALA A 154 -9.66 10.87 14.89
CA ALA A 154 -9.52 11.77 16.03
C ALA A 154 -8.94 11.06 17.26
N GLU A 155 -9.34 9.81 17.49
CA GLU A 155 -8.78 8.97 18.57
C GLU A 155 -7.27 8.74 18.38
N THR A 156 -6.83 8.44 17.13
CA THR A 156 -5.41 8.23 16.84
C THR A 156 -4.61 9.51 17.03
N HIS A 157 -5.15 10.65 16.58
CA HIS A 157 -4.53 11.96 16.83
C HIS A 157 -4.38 12.24 18.32
N GLY A 158 -5.41 11.96 19.14
CA GLY A 158 -5.38 12.17 20.59
C GLY A 158 -4.39 11.26 21.33
N LYS A 159 -4.04 10.12 20.74
CA LYS A 159 -3.09 9.15 21.32
C LYS A 159 -1.72 9.18 20.64
N PHE A 160 -1.44 10.16 19.79
CA PHE A 160 -0.25 10.15 18.93
C PHE A 160 1.06 10.03 19.72
N ASN A 161 1.22 10.82 20.78
CA ASN A 161 2.40 10.75 21.65
C ASN A 161 2.54 9.39 22.35
N ASP A 162 1.44 8.81 22.82
CA ASP A 162 1.46 7.49 23.46
C ASP A 162 1.80 6.37 22.48
N ILE A 163 1.34 6.50 21.24
CA ILE A 163 1.69 5.54 20.18
C ILE A 163 3.19 5.60 19.90
N VAL A 164 3.74 6.80 19.71
CA VAL A 164 5.13 6.99 19.28
C VAL A 164 6.13 6.81 20.42
N LEU A 165 5.86 7.38 21.62
CA LEU A 165 6.83 7.41 22.73
C LEU A 165 6.59 6.35 23.79
N LYS A 166 5.37 5.79 23.91
CA LYS A 166 5.08 4.78 24.93
C LYS A 166 4.80 3.40 24.33
N GLY A 167 4.86 3.26 22.99
CA GLY A 167 4.66 1.99 22.31
C GLY A 167 3.25 1.43 22.42
N LEU A 168 2.22 2.29 22.49
CA LEU A 168 0.81 1.87 22.60
C LEU A 168 0.39 0.85 21.52
N TYR A 169 1.07 0.86 20.37
CA TYR A 169 0.82 -0.05 19.26
C TYR A 169 1.98 -1.02 19.00
N ALA A 170 2.86 -1.26 19.98
CA ALA A 170 3.99 -2.19 19.85
C ALA A 170 3.52 -3.60 19.44
N GLU A 171 2.46 -4.11 20.07
CA GLU A 171 1.84 -5.40 19.71
C GLU A 171 1.26 -5.44 18.29
N LYS A 172 1.05 -4.27 17.67
CA LYS A 172 0.61 -4.13 16.27
C LYS A 172 1.77 -3.90 15.30
N GLY A 173 3.01 -4.00 15.78
CA GLY A 173 4.22 -3.81 14.99
C GLY A 173 4.71 -2.36 14.86
N MET A 174 4.11 -1.38 15.55
CA MET A 174 4.61 -0.01 15.62
C MET A 174 5.69 0.11 16.69
N ALA A 175 6.92 0.44 16.29
CA ALA A 175 8.02 0.57 17.23
C ALA A 175 7.81 1.72 18.24
N ASN A 176 8.43 1.60 19.42
CA ASN A 176 8.58 2.70 20.37
C ASN A 176 9.81 3.53 19.97
N PHE A 177 9.66 4.85 19.94
CA PHE A 177 10.72 5.78 19.51
C PHE A 177 11.23 6.67 20.66
N SER A 178 10.95 6.36 21.92
CA SER A 178 11.39 7.17 23.07
C SER A 178 12.89 7.36 23.18
N ASP A 179 13.68 6.41 22.65
CA ASP A 179 15.14 6.48 22.65
C ASP A 179 15.69 7.36 21.50
N LEU A 180 14.87 7.70 20.51
CA LEU A 180 15.27 8.42 19.31
C LEU A 180 14.62 9.81 19.19
N LEU A 181 13.43 9.99 19.75
CA LEU A 181 12.63 11.20 19.60
C LEU A 181 12.26 11.79 20.95
N LYS A 182 12.34 13.11 21.03
CA LYS A 182 11.85 13.90 22.16
C LYS A 182 10.38 14.27 21.96
N PRO A 183 9.63 14.59 23.03
CA PRO A 183 8.23 14.98 22.92
C PRO A 183 7.96 16.13 21.95
N ASP A 184 8.79 17.18 21.93
CA ASP A 184 8.68 18.33 21.04
C ASP A 184 8.93 17.95 19.56
N GLU A 185 9.74 16.94 19.31
CA GLU A 185 10.00 16.40 17.96
C GLU A 185 8.81 15.58 17.48
N VAL A 186 8.18 14.82 18.37
CA VAL A 186 6.94 14.07 18.07
C VAL A 186 5.79 15.04 17.80
N GLU A 187 5.68 16.16 18.53
CA GLU A 187 4.71 17.22 18.26
C GLU A 187 4.93 17.85 16.89
N ALA A 188 6.19 18.09 16.49
CA ALA A 188 6.51 18.61 15.16
C ALA A 188 6.13 17.60 14.06
N ILE A 189 6.42 16.31 14.24
CA ILE A 189 5.98 15.26 13.31
C ILE A 189 4.44 15.23 13.21
N HIS A 190 3.74 15.31 14.34
CA HIS A 190 2.28 15.32 14.37
C HIS A 190 1.69 16.55 13.62
N ALA A 191 2.29 17.73 13.81
CA ALA A 191 1.91 18.95 13.08
C ALA A 191 2.09 18.77 11.56
N TYR A 192 3.20 18.18 11.14
CA TYR A 192 3.41 17.84 9.73
C TYR A 192 2.34 16.89 9.18
N LEU A 193 2.02 15.81 9.91
CA LEU A 193 0.99 14.85 9.49
C LEU A 193 -0.39 15.49 9.39
N ILE A 194 -0.75 16.40 10.31
CA ILE A 194 -2.00 17.14 10.23
C ILE A 194 -2.01 18.05 9.00
N ALA A 195 -0.93 18.76 8.71
CA ALA A 195 -0.83 19.59 7.51
C ALA A 195 -1.02 18.75 6.23
N ARG A 196 -0.37 17.59 6.14
CA ARG A 196 -0.55 16.66 5.01
C ARG A 196 -2.00 16.15 4.89
N ALA A 197 -2.64 15.86 6.02
CA ALA A 197 -4.03 15.43 6.03
C ALA A 197 -4.98 16.54 5.58
N GLN A 198 -4.74 17.79 5.99
CA GLN A 198 -5.53 18.95 5.57
C GLN A 198 -5.41 19.23 4.08
N GLU A 199 -4.20 19.11 3.51
CA GLU A 199 -3.99 19.25 2.07
C GLU A 199 -4.79 18.19 1.29
N ASP A 200 -4.73 16.92 1.69
CA ASP A 200 -5.48 15.81 1.06
C ASP A 200 -7.00 16.00 1.19
N TRP A 201 -7.44 16.47 2.34
CA TRP A 201 -8.85 16.74 2.61
C TRP A 201 -9.38 17.91 1.77
N GLY A 202 -8.65 19.03 1.67
CA GLY A 202 -9.02 20.20 0.86
C GLY A 202 -9.12 19.86 -0.61
N GLN A 203 -8.14 19.16 -1.19
CA GLN A 203 -8.16 18.74 -2.59
C GLN A 203 -9.37 17.86 -2.94
N LYS A 204 -9.82 17.02 -2.01
CA LYS A 204 -11.00 16.14 -2.22
C LYS A 204 -12.32 16.87 -2.03
N SER A 205 -12.39 17.87 -1.17
CA SER A 205 -13.59 18.68 -0.96
C SER A 205 -13.87 19.62 -2.13
N ASP A 206 -12.82 20.08 -2.82
CA ASP A 206 -12.92 21.04 -3.93
C ASP A 206 -13.04 20.34 -5.31
N GLY A 207 -13.11 19.02 -5.34
CA GLY A 207 -13.25 18.25 -6.58
C GLY A 207 -12.01 18.30 -7.50
N THR A 208 -10.87 18.78 -7.01
CA THR A 208 -9.63 18.94 -7.77
C THR A 208 -8.67 17.74 -7.61
N GLY A 209 -9.09 16.72 -6.86
CA GLY A 209 -8.30 15.49 -6.71
C GLY A 209 -8.28 14.67 -8.00
N PRO A 210 -7.20 13.95 -8.30
CA PRO A 210 -7.15 13.05 -9.46
C PRO A 210 -8.19 11.93 -9.32
N HIS A 211 -8.97 11.74 -10.37
CA HIS A 211 -9.97 10.66 -10.53
C HIS A 211 -9.32 9.31 -10.83
#